data_8061e731b67dac6b6cd61e881761ec30
#
_entry.id   8061e731b67dac6b6cd61e881761ec30
#
_cell.length_a   1.000
_cell.length_b   1.000
_cell.length_c   1.000
_cell.angle_alpha   90.00
_cell.angle_beta   90.00
_cell.angle_gamma   90.00
#
_symmetry.space_group_name_H-M   'P 1'
#
loop_
_entity.id
_entity.type
_entity.pdbx_description
1 polymer ?
#
loop_
_entity_poly.entity_id
_entity_poly.type
_entity_poly.pdbx_seq_one_letter_code
_entity_poly.pdbx_strand_id
1 'polypeptide(L)'
;MNDKGTEMLCHMLGEERAREVREAWTKLSPDFASLVTNFLAGEIWVRPNLDLRTRSLVTIAALAALGRPNGLRLNIEMALNNGATREEIGETLLQMAPYAGFPACWEGLLIADEVFKSRGGGPKA
;
A
#
# COMPACT_ATOMS: atom_id res chain seq x y z
N MET A 1 -17.24 -0.86 17.63
CA MET A 1 -16.69 -1.31 16.36
C MET A 1 -16.39 -0.12 15.48
N ASN A 2 -15.24 -0.13 14.83
CA ASN A 2 -14.84 0.99 14.00
C ASN A 2 -15.14 0.70 12.53
N ASP A 3 -16.27 1.21 12.08
CA ASP A 3 -16.68 1.00 10.70
C ASP A 3 -15.87 1.82 9.72
N LYS A 4 -15.28 2.94 10.16
CA LYS A 4 -14.46 3.78 9.30
C LYS A 4 -13.25 3.04 8.76
N GLY A 5 -12.61 2.25 9.62
CA GLY A 5 -11.43 1.50 9.20
C GLY A 5 -11.78 0.43 8.20
N THR A 6 -12.86 -0.30 8.47
CA THR A 6 -13.32 -1.33 7.55
C THR A 6 -13.70 -0.71 6.20
N GLU A 7 -14.41 0.41 6.22
CA GLU A 7 -14.80 1.09 4.99
C GLU A 7 -13.58 1.57 4.22
N MET A 8 -12.57 2.09 4.93
CA MET A 8 -11.36 2.57 4.26
C MET A 8 -10.60 1.42 3.60
N LEU A 9 -10.46 0.29 4.30
CA LEU A 9 -9.81 -0.86 3.71
C LEU A 9 -10.57 -1.37 2.49
N CYS A 10 -11.90 -1.39 2.56
CA CYS A 10 -12.71 -1.81 1.42
C CYS A 10 -12.56 -0.83 0.26
N HIS A 11 -12.45 0.45 0.54
CA HIS A 11 -12.23 1.44 -0.50
C HIS A 11 -10.88 1.22 -1.20
N MET A 12 -9.85 0.92 -0.43
CA MET A 12 -8.50 0.80 -0.96
C MET A 12 -8.19 -0.54 -1.60
N LEU A 13 -8.90 -1.60 -1.22
CA LEU A 13 -8.59 -2.96 -1.67
C LEU A 13 -9.74 -3.64 -2.39
N GLY A 14 -10.97 -3.13 -2.26
CA GLY A 14 -12.16 -3.84 -2.67
C GLY A 14 -12.61 -4.75 -1.54
N GLU A 15 -13.89 -5.10 -1.52
CA GLU A 15 -14.46 -5.85 -0.40
C GLU A 15 -13.83 -7.22 -0.20
N GLU A 16 -13.66 -7.95 -1.30
CA GLU A 16 -13.14 -9.30 -1.21
C GLU A 16 -11.68 -9.32 -0.76
N ARG A 17 -10.85 -8.48 -1.37
CA ARG A 17 -9.44 -8.41 -1.03
C ARG A 17 -9.23 -7.91 0.39
N ALA A 18 -10.03 -6.92 0.81
CA ALA A 18 -9.95 -6.41 2.18
C ALA A 18 -10.26 -7.51 3.19
N ARG A 19 -11.28 -8.35 2.89
CA ARG A 19 -11.63 -9.47 3.76
C ARG A 19 -10.49 -10.47 3.83
N GLU A 20 -9.92 -10.85 2.68
CA GLU A 20 -8.79 -11.79 2.64
C GLU A 20 -7.63 -11.32 3.49
N VAL A 21 -7.27 -10.05 3.33
CA VAL A 21 -6.12 -9.49 4.02
C VAL A 21 -6.38 -9.44 5.53
N ARG A 22 -7.58 -9.01 5.91
CA ARG A 22 -7.94 -8.93 7.33
C ARG A 22 -7.96 -10.31 7.98
N GLU A 23 -8.46 -11.32 7.26
CA GLU A 23 -8.45 -12.68 7.77
C GLU A 23 -7.02 -13.19 7.97
N ALA A 24 -6.15 -12.90 7.01
CA ALA A 24 -4.75 -13.31 7.13
C ALA A 24 -4.09 -12.64 8.35
N TRP A 25 -4.32 -11.35 8.54
CA TRP A 25 -3.78 -10.64 9.69
C TRP A 25 -4.34 -11.22 11.00
N THR A 26 -5.64 -11.50 11.02
CA THR A 26 -6.30 -12.03 12.22
C THR A 26 -5.70 -13.37 12.62
N LYS A 27 -5.38 -14.21 11.64
CA LYS A 27 -4.76 -15.51 11.93
C LYS A 27 -3.39 -15.35 12.55
N LEU A 28 -2.64 -14.32 12.12
CA LEU A 28 -1.32 -14.07 12.69
C LEU A 28 -1.42 -13.44 14.06
N SER A 29 -2.29 -12.47 14.23
CA SER A 29 -2.46 -11.74 15.48
C SER A 29 -3.75 -10.95 15.43
N PRO A 30 -4.78 -11.35 16.21
CA PRO A 30 -6.01 -10.57 16.26
C PRO A 30 -5.79 -9.13 16.68
N ASP A 31 -4.86 -8.89 17.60
CA ASP A 31 -4.56 -7.53 18.05
C ASP A 31 -3.94 -6.71 16.93
N PHE A 32 -3.04 -7.30 16.14
CA PHE A 32 -2.47 -6.62 15.00
C PHE A 32 -3.56 -6.23 14.00
N ALA A 33 -4.44 -7.17 13.67
CA ALA A 33 -5.53 -6.91 12.74
C ALA A 33 -6.42 -5.79 13.24
N SER A 34 -6.70 -5.78 14.55
CA SER A 34 -7.52 -4.74 15.16
C SER A 34 -6.86 -3.38 15.07
N LEU A 35 -5.57 -3.30 15.37
CA LEU A 35 -4.84 -2.04 15.32
C LEU A 35 -4.76 -1.49 13.89
N VAL A 36 -4.50 -2.36 12.92
CA VAL A 36 -4.44 -1.91 11.52
C VAL A 36 -5.81 -1.42 11.07
N THR A 37 -6.86 -2.16 11.40
CA THR A 37 -8.20 -1.79 10.96
C THR A 37 -8.70 -0.54 11.68
N ASN A 38 -8.58 -0.50 12.99
CA ASN A 38 -9.23 0.56 13.78
C ASN A 38 -8.36 1.80 13.90
N PHE A 39 -7.06 1.63 14.10
CA PHE A 39 -6.19 2.78 14.27
C PHE A 39 -5.60 3.24 12.93
N LEU A 40 -4.90 2.38 12.24
CA LEU A 40 -4.22 2.81 11.02
C LEU A 40 -5.23 3.23 9.95
N ALA A 41 -6.15 2.34 9.60
CA ALA A 41 -7.12 2.65 8.54
C ALA A 41 -8.19 3.61 9.05
N GLY A 42 -8.65 3.43 10.28
CA GLY A 42 -9.78 4.19 10.81
C GLY A 42 -9.45 5.55 11.38
N GLU A 43 -8.19 5.81 11.73
CA GLU A 43 -7.81 7.09 12.34
C GLU A 43 -6.72 7.81 11.56
N ILE A 44 -5.80 7.09 10.91
CA ILE A 44 -4.71 7.75 10.18
C ILE A 44 -5.08 7.99 8.72
N TRP A 45 -5.49 6.93 8.03
CA TRP A 45 -5.75 7.03 6.58
C TRP A 45 -6.98 7.88 6.25
N VAL A 46 -7.86 8.12 7.22
CA VAL A 46 -9.04 8.96 7.00
C VAL A 46 -8.76 10.45 7.20
N ARG A 47 -7.54 10.80 7.65
CA ARG A 47 -7.22 12.21 7.91
C ARG A 47 -7.20 12.99 6.60
N PRO A 48 -7.76 14.22 6.60
CA PRO A 48 -7.97 14.94 5.33
C PRO A 48 -6.76 15.74 4.85
N ASN A 49 -5.70 15.85 5.62
CA ASN A 49 -4.60 16.77 5.30
C ASN A 49 -3.69 16.27 4.18
N LEU A 50 -3.77 14.99 3.84
CA LEU A 50 -3.15 14.43 2.64
C LEU A 50 -4.21 13.58 1.95
N ASP A 51 -4.33 13.71 0.65
CA ASP A 51 -5.26 12.85 -0.07
C ASP A 51 -4.72 11.42 -0.13
N LEU A 52 -5.57 10.49 -0.52
CA LEU A 52 -5.21 9.07 -0.49
C LEU A 52 -4.08 8.74 -1.46
N ARG A 53 -4.07 9.38 -2.61
CA ARG A 53 -3.02 9.15 -3.60
C ARG A 53 -1.65 9.57 -3.03
N THR A 54 -1.56 10.77 -2.49
CA THR A 54 -0.32 11.28 -1.92
C THR A 54 0.10 10.45 -0.72
N ARG A 55 -0.84 10.11 0.14
CA ARG A 55 -0.57 9.28 1.32
C ARG A 55 -0.01 7.93 0.91
N SER A 56 -0.54 7.36 -0.16
CA SER A 56 -0.04 6.08 -0.70
C SER A 56 1.40 6.20 -1.18
N LEU A 57 1.72 7.26 -1.92
CA LEU A 57 3.08 7.43 -2.44
C LEU A 57 4.09 7.63 -1.31
N VAL A 58 3.72 8.40 -0.28
CA VAL A 58 4.56 8.57 0.90
C VAL A 58 4.82 7.24 1.57
N THR A 59 3.78 6.42 1.72
CA THR A 59 3.90 5.12 2.36
C THR A 59 4.80 4.18 1.55
N ILE A 60 4.64 4.18 0.23
CA ILE A 60 5.48 3.38 -0.67
C ILE A 60 6.95 3.77 -0.49
N ALA A 61 7.23 5.07 -0.47
CA ALA A 61 8.60 5.54 -0.29
C ALA A 61 9.19 5.04 1.02
N ALA A 62 8.42 5.13 2.10
CA ALA A 62 8.90 4.70 3.41
C ALA A 62 9.17 3.19 3.44
N LEU A 63 8.25 2.40 2.90
CA LEU A 63 8.39 0.94 2.96
C LEU A 63 9.51 0.45 2.06
N ALA A 64 9.73 1.09 0.92
CA ALA A 64 10.86 0.77 0.05
C ALA A 64 12.17 1.08 0.75
N ALA A 65 12.26 2.24 1.36
CA ALA A 65 13.48 2.67 2.06
C ALA A 65 13.78 1.76 3.24
N LEU A 66 12.77 1.30 3.95
CA LEU A 66 12.93 0.44 5.11
C LEU A 66 13.11 -1.04 4.74
N GLY A 67 12.88 -1.40 3.50
CA GLY A 67 13.02 -2.79 3.06
C GLY A 67 11.92 -3.69 3.59
N ARG A 68 10.67 -3.28 3.46
CA ARG A 68 9.51 -4.03 3.96
C ARG A 68 8.70 -4.56 2.77
N PRO A 69 9.08 -5.70 2.20
CA PRO A 69 8.49 -6.13 0.92
C PRO A 69 7.01 -6.46 0.98
N ASN A 70 6.53 -7.09 2.04
CA ASN A 70 5.11 -7.45 2.11
C ASN A 70 4.23 -6.21 2.24
N GLY A 71 4.64 -5.28 3.09
CA GLY A 71 3.93 -4.01 3.22
C GLY A 71 3.97 -3.21 1.94
N LEU A 72 5.14 -3.21 1.28
CA LEU A 72 5.28 -2.48 0.03
C LEU A 72 4.35 -3.04 -1.04
N ARG A 73 4.30 -4.37 -1.18
CA ARG A 73 3.43 -5.00 -2.17
C ARG A 73 1.98 -4.60 -1.97
N LEU A 74 1.49 -4.71 -0.75
CA LEU A 74 0.11 -4.37 -0.44
C LEU A 74 -0.17 -2.89 -0.69
N ASN A 75 0.77 -2.03 -0.31
CA ASN A 75 0.57 -0.59 -0.47
C ASN A 75 0.64 -0.13 -1.92
N ILE A 76 1.36 -0.86 -2.78
CA ILE A 76 1.31 -0.58 -4.21
C ILE A 76 -0.07 -0.92 -4.76
N GLU A 77 -0.67 -2.06 -4.34
CA GLU A 77 -2.05 -2.39 -4.71
C GLU A 77 -2.99 -1.24 -4.33
N MET A 78 -2.88 -0.80 -3.08
CA MET A 78 -3.76 0.26 -2.58
C MET A 78 -3.52 1.58 -3.31
N ALA A 79 -2.26 1.88 -3.64
CA ALA A 79 -1.94 3.11 -4.34
C ALA A 79 -2.63 3.19 -5.69
N LEU A 80 -2.62 2.10 -6.43
CA LEU A 80 -3.31 2.05 -7.73
C LEU A 80 -4.79 2.30 -7.55
N ASN A 81 -5.41 1.71 -6.54
CA ASN A 81 -6.82 1.92 -6.26
C ASN A 81 -7.10 3.32 -5.73
N ASN A 82 -6.11 3.97 -5.13
CA ASN A 82 -6.23 5.33 -4.61
C ASN A 82 -5.89 6.39 -5.65
N GLY A 83 -5.67 5.99 -6.89
CA GLY A 83 -5.49 6.94 -7.99
C GLY A 83 -4.06 7.20 -8.43
N ALA A 84 -3.08 6.53 -7.85
CA ALA A 84 -1.70 6.67 -8.29
C ALA A 84 -1.51 5.91 -9.61
N THR A 85 -0.70 6.48 -10.49
CA THR A 85 -0.37 5.80 -11.74
C THR A 85 0.89 4.96 -11.57
N ARG A 86 1.10 4.04 -12.52
CA ARG A 86 2.33 3.25 -12.53
C ARG A 86 3.55 4.16 -12.61
N GLU A 87 3.45 5.20 -13.43
CA GLU A 87 4.55 6.16 -13.58
C GLU A 87 4.87 6.86 -12.28
N GLU A 88 3.83 7.25 -11.54
CA GLU A 88 4.04 7.92 -10.25
C GLU A 88 4.67 6.99 -9.24
N ILE A 89 4.24 5.74 -9.21
CA ILE A 89 4.83 4.76 -8.31
C ILE A 89 6.29 4.52 -8.66
N GLY A 90 6.59 4.34 -9.95
CA GLY A 90 7.96 4.16 -10.39
C GLY A 90 8.84 5.35 -10.07
N GLU A 91 8.32 6.55 -10.26
CA GLU A 91 9.07 7.76 -9.99
C GLU A 91 9.32 7.93 -8.49
N THR A 92 8.34 7.54 -7.66
CA THR A 92 8.49 7.57 -6.20
C THR A 92 9.62 6.66 -5.77
N LEU A 93 9.66 5.44 -6.33
CA LEU A 93 10.71 4.49 -6.00
C LEU A 93 12.08 4.98 -6.48
N LEU A 94 12.13 5.57 -7.68
CA LEU A 94 13.36 6.12 -8.20
C LEU A 94 13.88 7.25 -7.32
N GLN A 95 12.97 8.06 -6.77
CA GLN A 95 13.34 9.17 -5.88
C GLN A 95 14.08 8.64 -4.65
N MET A 96 13.79 7.41 -4.23
CA MET A 96 14.44 6.83 -3.05
C MET A 96 15.87 6.38 -3.30
N ALA A 97 16.26 6.21 -4.57
CA ALA A 97 17.58 5.65 -4.88
C ALA A 97 18.74 6.43 -4.24
N PRO A 98 18.79 7.78 -4.35
CA PRO A 98 19.90 8.50 -3.74
C PRO A 98 19.84 8.56 -2.21
N TYR A 99 18.68 8.35 -1.61
CA TYR A 99 18.52 8.50 -0.16
C TYR A 99 18.55 7.17 0.57
N ALA A 100 18.04 6.11 -0.04
CA ALA A 100 17.95 4.79 0.59
C ALA A 100 18.85 3.76 -0.07
N GLY A 101 19.44 4.10 -1.21
CA GLY A 101 20.33 3.21 -1.94
C GLY A 101 19.67 2.59 -3.16
N PHE A 102 20.45 2.40 -4.21
CA PHE A 102 19.96 1.80 -5.44
C PHE A 102 19.39 0.39 -5.24
N PRO A 103 19.95 -0.44 -4.34
CA PRO A 103 19.33 -1.75 -4.10
C PRO A 103 17.89 -1.66 -3.57
N ALA A 104 17.58 -0.69 -2.72
CA ALA A 104 16.22 -0.51 -2.23
C ALA A 104 15.29 -0.13 -3.37
N CYS A 105 15.74 0.76 -4.25
CA CYS A 105 14.98 1.16 -5.42
C CYS A 105 14.74 -0.05 -6.33
N TRP A 106 15.77 -0.82 -6.59
CA TRP A 106 15.71 -1.99 -7.46
C TRP A 106 14.68 -3.00 -6.92
N GLU A 107 14.78 -3.33 -5.64
CA GLU A 107 13.83 -4.28 -5.04
C GLU A 107 12.41 -3.73 -5.10
N GLY A 108 12.25 -2.44 -4.85
CA GLY A 108 10.94 -1.81 -4.95
C GLY A 108 10.36 -1.90 -6.35
N LEU A 109 11.19 -1.65 -7.35
CA LEU A 109 10.73 -1.73 -8.74
C LEU A 109 10.35 -3.16 -9.13
N LEU A 110 11.08 -4.16 -8.62
CA LEU A 110 10.71 -5.56 -8.87
C LEU A 110 9.35 -5.88 -8.27
N ILE A 111 9.10 -5.42 -7.05
CA ILE A 111 7.82 -5.66 -6.38
C ILE A 111 6.70 -4.94 -7.13
N ALA A 112 6.95 -3.69 -7.54
CA ALA A 112 5.96 -2.94 -8.30
C ALA A 112 5.61 -3.66 -9.60
N ASP A 113 6.62 -4.18 -10.30
CA ASP A 113 6.40 -4.91 -11.53
C ASP A 113 5.51 -6.13 -11.31
N GLU A 114 5.73 -6.86 -10.22
CA GLU A 114 4.89 -8.02 -9.88
C GLU A 114 3.43 -7.60 -9.68
N VAL A 115 3.21 -6.51 -8.95
CA VAL A 115 1.85 -6.04 -8.71
C VAL A 115 1.20 -5.59 -10.00
N PHE A 116 1.93 -4.83 -10.82
CA PHE A 116 1.38 -4.34 -12.09
C PHE A 116 0.95 -5.50 -12.98
N LYS A 117 1.76 -6.55 -13.05
CA LYS A 117 1.45 -7.72 -13.89
C LYS A 117 0.23 -8.47 -13.36
N SER A 118 0.12 -8.59 -12.05
CA SER A 118 -0.99 -9.33 -11.46
C SER A 118 -2.33 -8.58 -11.65
N ARG A 119 -2.29 -7.29 -11.94
CA ARG A 119 -3.50 -6.50 -12.12
C ARG A 119 -3.94 -6.45 -13.59
N GLY A 120 -3.65 -7.47 -14.36
CA GLY A 120 -4.06 -7.54 -15.72
C GLY A 120 -2.92 -7.44 -16.70
N GLY A 121 -1.71 -7.38 -16.17
CA GLY A 121 -0.49 -7.57 -16.93
C GLY A 121 -0.19 -6.57 -18.01
N GLY A 122 -1.09 -5.68 -18.32
CA GLY A 122 -0.87 -4.73 -19.38
C GLY A 122 -0.04 -3.55 -18.93
N PRO A 123 0.47 -2.76 -19.87
CA PRO A 123 1.23 -1.55 -19.51
C PRO A 123 0.36 -0.45 -18.96
N LYS A 124 -0.93 -0.53 -19.16
CA LYS A 124 -1.80 0.51 -18.63
C LYS A 124 -2.16 0.21 -17.19
N ALA A 125 -2.33 1.25 -16.45
CA ALA A 125 -2.66 1.14 -15.05
C ALA A 125 -4.07 0.67 -14.84
#